data_ba25d5f699e3b5bebc66922633ba6f53
#
_entry.id   ba25d5f699e3b5bebc66922633ba6f53
#
_cell.length_a   1.000
_cell.length_b   1.000
_cell.length_c   1.000
_cell.angle_alpha   90.00
_cell.angle_beta   90.00
_cell.angle_gamma   90.00
#
_symmetry.space_group_name_H-M   'P 1'
#
loop_
_entity.id
_entity.type
_entity.pdbx_description
1 polymer ?
#
loop_
_entity_poly.entity_id
_entity_poly.type
_entity_poly.pdbx_seq_one_letter_code
_entity_poly.pdbx_strand_id
1 'polypeptide(L)'
;MLTKDRIYFPNLNGLRFIAALLVIVHHIEQIKDIYGLPNNFSSSFIQIIGELGVILFFVLSGFLITYLLLEEESRTQTIAVKNFYLRRILRIWPLYFFIVFLALAVLPNVPMFVLPDYGKAEIYKDLSAKIFLYV
;
A
#
# COMPACT_ATOMS: atom_id res chain seq x y z
N MET A 1 1.13 38.07 -12.47
CA MET A 1 0.33 36.95 -11.90
C MET A 1 0.72 35.69 -12.66
N LEU A 2 1.75 34.97 -12.21
CA LEU A 2 2.26 33.81 -12.92
C LEU A 2 1.32 32.63 -12.64
N THR A 3 0.60 32.20 -13.65
CA THR A 3 -0.18 30.97 -13.62
C THR A 3 0.75 29.82 -13.23
N LYS A 4 0.45 29.23 -12.09
CA LYS A 4 1.17 28.07 -11.56
C LYS A 4 0.79 26.87 -12.42
N ASP A 5 1.51 26.66 -13.51
CA ASP A 5 1.33 25.48 -14.35
C ASP A 5 1.69 24.26 -13.51
N ARG A 6 0.66 23.59 -12.97
CA ARG A 6 0.83 22.30 -12.36
C ARG A 6 1.13 21.32 -13.47
N ILE A 7 2.36 20.82 -13.50
CA ILE A 7 2.70 19.74 -14.42
C ILE A 7 1.86 18.54 -13.99
N TYR A 8 0.95 18.17 -14.86
CA TYR A 8 0.03 17.05 -14.65
C TYR A 8 0.40 15.91 -15.60
N PHE A 9 0.70 14.74 -15.02
CA PHE A 9 0.92 13.52 -15.79
C PHE A 9 -0.38 12.68 -15.79
N PRO A 10 -1.25 12.84 -16.79
CA PRO A 10 -2.56 12.20 -16.78
C PRO A 10 -2.48 10.66 -16.73
N ASN A 11 -1.45 10.08 -17.35
CA ASN A 11 -1.29 8.64 -17.46
C ASN A 11 -0.70 7.97 -16.19
N LEU A 12 -0.05 8.73 -15.31
CA LEU A 12 0.53 8.18 -14.07
C LEU A 12 -0.53 7.66 -13.09
N ASN A 13 -1.68 8.32 -13.04
CA ASN A 13 -2.79 7.89 -12.20
C ASN A 13 -3.42 6.58 -12.74
N GLY A 14 -3.51 6.45 -14.06
CA GLY A 14 -3.96 5.21 -14.70
C GLY A 14 -3.04 4.02 -14.40
N LEU A 15 -1.72 4.23 -14.51
CA LEU A 15 -0.74 3.19 -14.18
C LEU A 15 -0.78 2.79 -12.71
N ARG A 16 -0.98 3.75 -11.80
CA ARG A 16 -1.16 3.44 -10.36
C ARG A 16 -2.43 2.66 -10.09
N PHE A 17 -3.51 2.99 -10.79
CA PHE A 17 -4.76 2.24 -10.69
C PHE A 17 -4.54 0.78 -11.13
N ILE A 18 -3.86 0.57 -12.26
CA ILE A 18 -3.54 -0.78 -12.75
C ILE A 18 -2.67 -1.52 -11.72
N ALA A 19 -1.62 -0.88 -11.19
CA ALA A 19 -0.77 -1.47 -10.16
C ALA A 19 -1.57 -1.89 -8.92
N ALA A 20 -2.45 -1.03 -8.43
CA ALA A 20 -3.33 -1.33 -7.29
C ALA A 20 -4.30 -2.48 -7.61
N LEU A 21 -4.87 -2.51 -8.81
CA LEU A 21 -5.78 -3.57 -9.24
C LEU A 21 -5.09 -4.95 -9.26
N LEU A 22 -3.87 -5.04 -9.76
CA LEU A 22 -3.07 -6.28 -9.76
C LEU A 22 -2.84 -6.79 -8.33
N VAL A 23 -2.49 -5.90 -7.41
CA VAL A 23 -2.31 -6.25 -5.99
C VAL A 23 -3.62 -6.70 -5.36
N ILE A 24 -4.74 -6.03 -5.65
CA ILE A 24 -6.06 -6.41 -5.13
C ILE A 24 -6.46 -7.81 -5.61
N VAL A 25 -6.27 -8.10 -6.90
CA VAL A 25 -6.58 -9.44 -7.47
C VAL A 25 -5.77 -10.52 -6.76
N HIS A 26 -4.46 -10.30 -6.56
CA HIS A 26 -3.61 -11.22 -5.82
C HIS A 26 -4.13 -11.46 -4.38
N HIS A 27 -4.48 -10.41 -3.65
CA HIS A 27 -4.98 -10.54 -2.29
C HIS A 27 -6.36 -11.20 -2.20
N ILE A 28 -7.23 -11.00 -3.19
CA ILE A 28 -8.52 -11.70 -3.25
C ILE A 28 -8.30 -13.21 -3.38
N GLU A 29 -7.41 -13.65 -4.27
CA GLU A 29 -7.10 -15.07 -4.42
C GLU A 29 -6.43 -15.65 -3.16
N GLN A 30 -5.56 -14.87 -2.50
CA GLN A 30 -4.95 -15.23 -1.22
C GLN A 30 -6.01 -15.40 -0.11
N ILE A 31 -6.96 -14.50 0.00
CA ILE A 31 -8.06 -14.59 0.97
C ILE A 31 -8.92 -15.82 0.71
N LYS A 32 -9.25 -16.09 -0.56
CA LYS A 32 -10.01 -17.30 -0.94
C LYS A 32 -9.27 -18.57 -0.53
N ASP A 33 -7.94 -18.60 -0.71
CA ASP A 33 -7.10 -19.73 -0.30
C ASP A 33 -7.15 -19.95 1.22
N ILE A 34 -6.99 -18.87 2.00
CA ILE A 34 -7.06 -18.92 3.47
C ILE A 34 -8.42 -19.46 3.97
N TYR A 35 -9.51 -19.18 3.29
CA TYR A 35 -10.85 -19.65 3.65
C TYR A 35 -11.22 -20.99 3.00
N GLY A 36 -10.29 -21.68 2.33
CA GLY A 36 -10.54 -22.95 1.66
C GLY A 36 -11.55 -22.84 0.50
N LEU A 37 -11.73 -21.66 -0.06
CA LEU A 37 -12.62 -21.46 -1.21
C LEU A 37 -11.89 -21.81 -2.51
N PRO A 38 -12.63 -22.16 -3.58
CA PRO A 38 -12.03 -22.37 -4.90
C PRO A 38 -11.23 -21.13 -5.33
N ASN A 39 -9.92 -21.29 -5.54
CA ASN A 39 -9.00 -20.20 -5.80
C ASN A 39 -7.93 -20.61 -6.82
N ASN A 40 -7.21 -19.62 -7.32
CA ASN A 40 -6.05 -19.78 -8.21
C ASN A 40 -4.76 -19.23 -7.56
N PHE A 41 -4.71 -19.11 -6.23
CA PHE A 41 -3.58 -18.49 -5.52
C PHE A 41 -2.24 -19.17 -5.81
N SER A 42 -2.23 -20.51 -5.93
CA SER A 42 -1.03 -21.31 -6.24
C SER A 42 -0.56 -21.15 -7.70
N SER A 43 -1.35 -20.48 -8.57
CA SER A 43 -0.96 -20.24 -9.96
C SER A 43 0.21 -19.25 -10.02
N SER A 44 1.25 -19.59 -10.80
CA SER A 44 2.38 -18.69 -11.06
C SER A 44 1.93 -17.34 -11.60
N PHE A 45 0.85 -17.31 -12.37
CA PHE A 45 0.30 -16.06 -12.91
C PHE A 45 -0.17 -15.12 -11.79
N ILE A 46 -0.92 -15.61 -10.81
CA ILE A 46 -1.42 -14.82 -9.68
C ILE A 46 -0.27 -14.31 -8.80
N GLN A 47 0.77 -15.12 -8.59
CA GLN A 47 1.96 -14.70 -7.85
C GLN A 47 2.71 -13.57 -8.57
N ILE A 48 2.97 -13.75 -9.87
CA ILE A 48 3.68 -12.77 -10.69
C ILE A 48 2.94 -11.44 -10.76
N ILE A 49 1.62 -11.42 -10.95
CA ILE A 49 0.87 -10.17 -11.03
C ILE A 49 0.85 -9.41 -9.70
N GLY A 50 0.85 -10.12 -8.57
CA GLY A 50 0.99 -9.50 -7.25
C GLY A 50 2.34 -8.78 -7.10
N GLU A 51 3.44 -9.48 -7.40
CA GLU A 51 4.79 -8.91 -7.36
C GLU A 51 4.96 -7.74 -8.33
N LEU A 52 4.50 -7.90 -9.59
CA LEU A 52 4.55 -6.82 -10.59
C LEU A 52 3.76 -5.60 -10.16
N GLY A 53 2.59 -5.79 -9.55
CA GLY A 53 1.78 -4.70 -9.03
C GLY A 53 2.52 -3.87 -7.97
N VAL A 54 3.18 -4.55 -7.03
CA VAL A 54 3.99 -3.90 -5.98
C VAL A 54 5.20 -3.18 -6.58
N ILE A 55 5.97 -3.84 -7.46
CA ILE A 55 7.15 -3.26 -8.12
C ILE A 55 6.74 -2.01 -8.90
N LEU A 56 5.69 -2.11 -9.72
CA LEU A 56 5.18 -0.99 -10.51
C LEU A 56 4.78 0.19 -9.62
N PHE A 57 4.10 -0.09 -8.50
CA PHE A 57 3.70 0.94 -7.55
C PHE A 57 4.92 1.65 -6.94
N PHE A 58 5.97 0.91 -6.55
CA PHE A 58 7.21 1.49 -6.02
C PHE A 58 7.96 2.32 -7.06
N VAL A 59 8.08 1.82 -8.30
CA VAL A 59 8.74 2.54 -9.39
C VAL A 59 8.02 3.86 -9.68
N LEU A 60 6.69 3.85 -9.81
CA LEU A 60 5.90 5.05 -10.05
C LEU A 60 5.97 6.04 -8.87
N SER A 61 6.02 5.52 -7.66
CA SER A 61 6.16 6.35 -6.45
C SER A 61 7.55 6.99 -6.39
N GLY A 62 8.61 6.22 -6.63
CA GLY A 62 9.98 6.73 -6.69
C GLY A 62 10.16 7.78 -7.77
N PHE A 63 9.66 7.52 -8.97
CA PHE A 63 9.69 8.49 -10.06
C PHE A 63 9.02 9.82 -9.66
N LEU A 64 7.82 9.76 -9.10
CA LEU A 64 7.10 10.97 -8.72
C LEU A 64 7.81 11.74 -7.59
N ILE A 65 8.40 11.03 -6.63
CA ILE A 65 9.18 11.65 -5.56
C ILE A 65 10.36 12.42 -6.14
N THR A 66 11.16 11.75 -6.96
CA THR A 66 12.35 12.34 -7.58
C THR A 66 11.96 13.54 -8.44
N TYR A 67 10.93 13.38 -9.26
CA TYR A 67 10.45 14.46 -10.11
C TYR A 67 10.02 15.70 -9.30
N LEU A 68 9.23 15.51 -8.23
CA LEU A 68 8.77 16.64 -7.40
C LEU A 68 9.92 17.32 -6.65
N LEU A 69 10.94 16.58 -6.23
CA LEU A 69 12.12 17.16 -5.60
C LEU A 69 12.95 17.99 -6.57
N LEU A 70 13.18 17.48 -7.79
CA LEU A 70 13.88 18.21 -8.85
C LEU A 70 13.11 19.47 -9.27
N GLU A 71 11.80 19.39 -9.34
CA GLU A 71 10.94 20.53 -9.64
C GLU A 71 11.02 21.60 -8.53
N GLU A 72 11.04 21.19 -7.26
CA GLU A 72 11.21 22.11 -6.12
C GLU A 72 12.59 22.76 -6.17
N GLU A 73 13.65 22.02 -6.44
CA GLU A 73 15.01 22.51 -6.58
C GLU A 73 15.14 23.55 -7.72
N SER A 74 14.57 23.25 -8.88
CA SER A 74 14.62 24.15 -10.03
C SER A 74 13.92 25.50 -9.78
N ARG A 75 12.90 25.51 -8.92
CA ARG A 75 12.10 26.71 -8.61
C ARG A 75 12.65 27.52 -7.43
N THR A 76 13.16 26.83 -6.41
CA THR A 76 13.54 27.49 -5.14
C THR A 76 15.04 27.48 -4.88
N GLN A 77 15.82 26.83 -5.76
CA GLN A 77 17.27 26.61 -5.62
C GLN A 77 17.64 25.92 -4.29
N THR A 78 16.66 25.37 -3.58
CA THR A 78 16.82 24.62 -2.32
C THR A 78 15.80 23.52 -2.25
N ILE A 79 16.22 22.37 -1.70
CA ILE A 79 15.31 21.24 -1.47
C ILE A 79 14.92 21.25 0.01
N ALA A 80 13.66 21.57 0.31
CA ALA A 80 13.12 21.49 1.67
C ALA A 80 12.75 20.05 2.03
N VAL A 81 13.74 19.15 2.07
CA VAL A 81 13.56 17.69 2.28
C VAL A 81 12.71 17.40 3.51
N LYS A 82 12.94 18.12 4.62
CA LYS A 82 12.16 17.96 5.86
C LYS A 82 10.67 18.24 5.66
N ASN A 83 10.32 19.31 4.98
CA ASN A 83 8.92 19.69 4.71
C ASN A 83 8.26 18.71 3.73
N PHE A 84 9.03 18.20 2.79
CA PHE A 84 8.57 17.18 1.85
C PHE A 84 8.19 15.87 2.55
N TYR A 85 9.09 15.34 3.41
CA TYR A 85 8.82 14.13 4.18
C TYR A 85 7.69 14.33 5.18
N LEU A 86 7.62 15.48 5.85
CA LEU A 86 6.56 15.79 6.80
C LEU A 86 5.17 15.76 6.14
N ARG A 87 5.04 16.37 4.97
CA ARG A 87 3.77 16.33 4.19
C ARG A 87 3.36 14.91 3.79
N ARG A 88 4.32 14.03 3.49
CA ARG A 88 4.05 12.62 3.17
C ARG A 88 3.68 11.80 4.39
N ILE A 89 4.41 11.96 5.47
CA ILE A 89 4.13 11.31 6.75
C ILE A 89 2.72 11.66 7.21
N LEU A 90 2.38 12.95 7.26
CA LEU A 90 1.05 13.41 7.66
C LEU A 90 -0.08 12.93 6.74
N ARG A 91 0.23 12.57 5.50
CA ARG A 91 -0.75 12.02 4.57
C ARG A 91 -0.94 10.52 4.70
N ILE A 92 0.11 9.77 5.01
CA ILE A 92 0.12 8.30 5.00
C ILE A 92 -0.13 7.75 6.39
N TRP A 93 0.52 8.28 7.44
CA TRP A 93 0.46 7.77 8.80
C TRP A 93 -0.93 7.73 9.42
N PRO A 94 -1.77 8.78 9.31
CA PRO A 94 -3.11 8.73 9.89
C PRO A 94 -3.93 7.56 9.34
N LEU A 95 -3.88 7.33 8.03
CA LEU A 95 -4.58 6.22 7.39
C LEU A 95 -3.97 4.87 7.80
N TYR A 96 -2.64 4.77 7.82
CA TYR A 96 -1.94 3.55 8.23
C TYR A 96 -2.30 3.16 9.67
N PHE A 97 -2.15 4.07 10.62
CA PHE A 97 -2.50 3.79 12.02
C PHE A 97 -3.99 3.52 12.22
N PHE A 98 -4.85 4.18 11.45
CA PHE A 98 -6.27 3.90 11.47
C PHE A 98 -6.59 2.46 11.01
N ILE A 99 -5.98 2.01 9.92
CA ILE A 99 -6.15 0.63 9.41
C ILE A 99 -5.58 -0.39 10.41
N VAL A 100 -4.38 -0.13 10.97
CA VAL A 100 -3.77 -1.00 11.99
C VAL A 100 -4.67 -1.09 13.23
N PHE A 101 -5.18 0.03 13.71
CA PHE A 101 -6.11 0.06 14.85
C PHE A 101 -7.38 -0.71 14.53
N LEU A 102 -7.96 -0.50 13.37
CA LEU A 102 -9.17 -1.20 12.92
C LEU A 102 -8.91 -2.71 12.78
N ALA A 103 -7.76 -3.09 12.24
CA ALA A 103 -7.35 -4.49 12.15
C ALA A 103 -7.21 -5.14 13.55
N LEU A 104 -6.55 -4.48 14.49
CA LEU A 104 -6.35 -5.00 15.84
C LEU A 104 -7.62 -5.00 16.69
N ALA A 105 -8.48 -3.99 16.54
CA ALA A 105 -9.68 -3.84 17.36
C ALA A 105 -10.89 -4.58 16.78
N VAL A 106 -11.01 -4.66 15.45
CA VAL A 106 -12.22 -5.18 14.78
C VAL A 106 -12.04 -6.62 14.32
N LEU A 107 -10.92 -6.95 13.64
CA LEU A 107 -10.74 -8.28 13.04
C LEU A 107 -10.88 -9.43 14.04
N PRO A 108 -10.31 -9.38 15.26
CA PRO A 108 -10.44 -10.48 16.23
C PRO A 108 -11.84 -10.63 16.83
N ASN A 109 -12.68 -9.60 16.70
CA ASN A 109 -14.02 -9.58 17.28
C ASN A 109 -15.13 -9.87 16.27
N VAL A 110 -14.81 -9.91 14.98
CA VAL A 110 -15.77 -10.23 13.93
C VAL A 110 -15.63 -11.71 13.57
N PRO A 111 -16.68 -12.54 13.81
CA PRO A 111 -16.61 -13.99 13.58
C PRO A 111 -16.23 -14.37 12.13
N MET A 112 -16.54 -13.51 11.17
CA MET A 112 -16.22 -13.71 9.76
C MET A 112 -14.72 -13.69 9.47
N PHE A 113 -13.90 -13.03 10.30
CA PHE A 113 -12.45 -12.93 10.14
C PHE A 113 -11.67 -13.85 11.08
N VAL A 114 -12.35 -14.57 11.97
CA VAL A 114 -11.75 -15.59 12.83
C VAL A 114 -11.56 -16.84 12.00
N LEU A 115 -10.31 -17.16 11.68
CA LEU A 115 -9.96 -18.41 11.00
C LEU A 115 -10.36 -19.61 11.87
N PRO A 116 -10.95 -20.69 11.30
CA PRO A 116 -11.46 -21.82 12.05
C PRO A 116 -10.41 -22.50 12.96
N ASP A 117 -9.14 -22.44 12.58
CA ASP A 117 -8.03 -23.09 13.28
C ASP A 117 -7.18 -22.15 14.16
N TYR A 118 -7.49 -20.85 14.19
CA TYR A 118 -6.71 -19.85 14.93
C TYR A 118 -7.48 -19.30 16.13
N GLY A 119 -6.97 -19.56 17.34
CA GLY A 119 -7.45 -18.90 18.54
C GLY A 119 -7.17 -17.39 18.52
N LYS A 120 -8.01 -16.58 19.20
CA LYS A 120 -7.82 -15.11 19.26
C LYS A 120 -6.40 -14.71 19.69
N ALA A 121 -5.77 -15.46 20.60
CA ALA A 121 -4.42 -15.20 21.08
C ALA A 121 -3.35 -15.41 19.98
N GLU A 122 -3.53 -16.36 19.09
CA GLU A 122 -2.62 -16.64 17.98
C GLU A 122 -2.75 -15.57 16.89
N ILE A 123 -3.98 -15.08 16.62
CA ILE A 123 -4.21 -13.98 15.70
C ILE A 123 -3.47 -12.72 16.17
N TYR A 124 -3.54 -12.38 17.46
CA TYR A 124 -2.82 -11.24 18.01
C TYR A 124 -1.30 -11.43 17.94
N LYS A 125 -0.80 -12.63 18.20
CA LYS A 125 0.63 -12.95 18.14
C LYS A 125 1.17 -12.87 16.70
N ASP A 126 0.45 -13.41 15.74
CA ASP A 126 0.85 -13.41 14.33
C ASP A 126 0.75 -11.99 13.73
N LEU A 127 -0.32 -11.24 14.03
CA LEU A 127 -0.49 -9.87 13.58
C LEU A 127 0.58 -8.94 14.17
N SER A 128 0.87 -9.06 15.48
CA SER A 128 1.90 -8.26 16.12
C SER A 128 3.29 -8.57 15.56
N ALA A 129 3.62 -9.85 15.35
CA ALA A 129 4.88 -10.25 14.75
C ALA A 129 5.04 -9.71 13.32
N LYS A 130 4.00 -9.77 12.50
CA LYS A 130 4.02 -9.24 11.13
C LYS A 130 4.12 -7.71 11.10
N ILE A 131 3.41 -7.01 11.96
CA ILE A 131 3.53 -5.54 12.08
C ILE A 131 4.96 -5.15 12.50
N PHE A 132 5.58 -5.89 13.44
CA PHE A 132 6.96 -5.61 13.88
C PHE A 132 8.03 -5.98 12.85
N LEU A 133 7.78 -6.97 11.98
CA LEU A 133 8.75 -7.41 10.96
C LEU A 133 8.74 -6.55 9.69
N TYR A 134 7.68 -5.78 9.44
CA TYR A 134 7.52 -4.96 8.23
C TYR A 134 7.54 -3.45 8.51
N VAL A 135 7.87 -3.02 9.72
CA VAL A 135 8.19 -1.64 10.10
C VAL A 135 9.69 -1.48 10.27
#